data_487b936e1989f5cd72ec6b9ccf1c672a
#
_entry.id   487b936e1989f5cd72ec6b9ccf1c672a
#
_cell.length_a   1.000
_cell.length_b   1.000
_cell.length_c   1.000
_cell.angle_alpha   90.00
_cell.angle_beta   90.00
_cell.angle_gamma   90.00
#
_symmetry.space_group_name_H-M   'P 1'
#
loop_
_entity.id
_entity.type
_entity.pdbx_description
1 polymer ?
#
loop_
_entity_poly.entity_id
_entity_poly.type
_entity_poly.pdbx_seq_one_letter_code
_entity_poly.pdbx_strand_id
1 'polypeptide(L)'
;VNSPSGARGQLDYLDQAGLELLRATERGQLVQGVWVYKHPLDSDGLAAFHQRVGAGLLGRLIERSPLPFARPHWVTREGPQVDIITAEHPRPPAELMDWADELATRPIDPEFGPGWLLAVQPLTDGTTAVSFVVSHCLVDGGGAIVAVWDAILGNRRDFGYLPPRSRGRIAAAASDLRATVREVPNLVKGLSAVARVAARGVTSARKSGAAPPDPAGDDATVVIIPSAVAIVDSETWDARAAALGGNNFSLAAGYAARVAEHLGRTRASDGSVSLILAGSGRTGLDDDRALAMTFATAVIDPSGVTQDLTAIRNAARAARAKVATEPDASLGLLPLVPWFPQPMAKAFASEMFAYDDAPPVSCSNMGDLPDDIARVDGTT
;
A
#
# COMPACT_ATOMS: atom_id res chain seq x y z
N VAL A 1 8.67 2.08 -15.00
CA VAL A 1 8.61 1.13 -16.11
C VAL A 1 7.15 1.03 -16.52
N ASN A 2 6.71 1.88 -17.47
CA ASN A 2 5.37 1.77 -18.03
C ASN A 2 5.31 0.46 -18.82
N SER A 3 4.56 -0.51 -18.33
CA SER A 3 4.17 -1.66 -19.15
C SER A 3 3.33 -1.14 -20.31
N PRO A 4 3.66 -1.47 -21.58
CA PRO A 4 2.72 -1.23 -22.66
C PRO A 4 1.45 -2.03 -22.32
N SER A 5 0.30 -1.37 -22.41
CA SER A 5 -1.02 -1.88 -22.08
C SER A 5 -1.14 -3.38 -22.39
N GLY A 6 -1.03 -4.21 -21.33
CA GLY A 6 -1.42 -5.61 -21.39
C GLY A 6 -2.87 -5.71 -21.86
N ALA A 7 -3.35 -6.91 -22.15
CA ALA A 7 -4.76 -7.11 -22.49
C ALA A 7 -5.62 -6.39 -21.44
N ARG A 8 -6.65 -5.64 -21.86
CA ARG A 8 -7.49 -4.85 -20.95
C ARG A 8 -7.89 -5.66 -19.72
N GLY A 9 -7.66 -5.10 -18.56
CA GLY A 9 -8.00 -5.71 -17.28
C GLY A 9 -6.97 -6.69 -16.72
N GLN A 10 -5.83 -6.95 -17.36
CA GLN A 10 -4.78 -7.79 -16.78
C GLN A 10 -4.01 -7.01 -15.70
N LEU A 11 -3.73 -7.64 -14.55
CA LEU A 11 -2.97 -6.99 -13.47
C LEU A 11 -1.60 -6.50 -13.97
N ASP A 12 -1.15 -5.36 -13.44
CA ASP A 12 0.25 -4.94 -13.59
C ASP A 12 1.20 -5.92 -12.86
N TYR A 13 2.47 -5.91 -13.20
CA TYR A 13 3.45 -6.79 -12.55
C TYR A 13 3.60 -6.53 -11.05
N LEU A 14 3.51 -5.27 -10.64
CA LEU A 14 3.59 -4.91 -9.23
C LEU A 14 2.33 -5.36 -8.46
N ASP A 15 1.14 -5.18 -9.07
CA ASP A 15 -0.13 -5.65 -8.52
C ASP A 15 -0.11 -7.16 -8.32
N GLN A 16 0.41 -7.90 -9.29
CA GLN A 16 0.57 -9.34 -9.19
C GLN A 16 1.57 -9.73 -8.10
N ALA A 17 2.70 -9.03 -8.00
CA ALA A 17 3.69 -9.31 -6.96
C ALA A 17 3.08 -9.10 -5.55
N GLY A 18 2.27 -8.07 -5.36
CA GLY A 18 1.51 -7.84 -4.13
C GLY A 18 0.55 -9.00 -3.81
N LEU A 19 -0.17 -9.49 -4.81
CA LEU A 19 -1.07 -10.64 -4.65
C LEU A 19 -0.30 -11.93 -4.31
N GLU A 20 0.81 -12.20 -4.98
CA GLU A 20 1.62 -13.40 -4.69
C GLU A 20 2.28 -13.31 -3.31
N LEU A 21 2.66 -12.10 -2.86
CA LEU A 21 3.13 -11.87 -1.50
C LEU A 21 2.04 -12.19 -0.47
N LEU A 22 0.81 -11.69 -0.68
CA LEU A 22 -0.33 -12.03 0.16
C LEU A 22 -0.53 -13.55 0.25
N ARG A 23 -0.53 -14.24 -0.89
CA ARG A 23 -0.72 -15.70 -0.96
C ARG A 23 0.41 -16.48 -0.27
N ALA A 24 1.65 -16.01 -0.43
CA ALA A 24 2.82 -16.70 0.12
C ALA A 24 2.95 -16.54 1.63
N THR A 25 2.48 -15.42 2.17
CA THR A 25 2.65 -15.06 3.58
C THR A 25 1.36 -15.15 4.38
N GLU A 26 0.19 -15.23 3.72
CA GLU A 26 -1.14 -15.09 4.32
C GLU A 26 -1.31 -13.78 5.11
N ARG A 27 -0.40 -12.81 4.90
CA ARG A 27 -0.38 -11.50 5.55
C ARG A 27 -0.76 -10.43 4.54
N GLY A 28 -2.02 -10.02 4.57
CA GLY A 28 -2.52 -8.91 3.76
C GLY A 28 -2.03 -7.57 4.30
N GLN A 29 -1.56 -6.70 3.41
CA GLN A 29 -1.43 -5.29 3.72
C GLN A 29 -2.79 -4.62 3.50
N LEU A 30 -3.13 -3.68 4.38
CA LEU A 30 -4.38 -2.94 4.34
C LEU A 30 -4.10 -1.44 4.24
N VAL A 31 -5.03 -0.73 3.62
CA VAL A 31 -5.15 0.72 3.72
C VAL A 31 -6.38 1.00 4.57
N GLN A 32 -6.22 1.84 5.58
CA GLN A 32 -7.30 2.20 6.50
C GLN A 32 -7.42 3.71 6.61
N GLY A 33 -8.64 4.22 6.48
CA GLY A 33 -9.02 5.58 6.79
C GLY A 33 -9.96 5.61 8.00
N VAL A 34 -9.76 6.58 8.88
CA VAL A 34 -10.63 6.80 10.05
C VAL A 34 -11.06 8.26 10.09
N TRP A 35 -12.35 8.48 10.22
CA TRP A 35 -13.00 9.79 10.41
C TRP A 35 -13.62 9.85 11.79
N VAL A 36 -13.60 10.99 12.42
CA VAL A 36 -14.27 11.25 13.71
C VAL A 36 -15.15 12.47 13.58
N TYR A 37 -16.46 12.26 13.68
CA TYR A 37 -17.48 13.29 13.54
C TYR A 37 -17.93 13.80 14.91
N LYS A 38 -17.94 15.14 15.07
CA LYS A 38 -18.42 15.84 16.28
C LYS A 38 -19.92 16.21 16.18
N HIS A 39 -20.55 15.89 15.08
CA HIS A 39 -21.98 16.07 14.81
C HIS A 39 -22.66 14.70 14.65
N PRO A 40 -23.99 14.62 14.74
CA PRO A 40 -24.72 13.41 14.42
C PRO A 40 -24.39 12.95 12.99
N LEU A 41 -24.09 11.65 12.85
CA LEU A 41 -23.77 11.05 11.57
C LEU A 41 -25.03 11.04 10.67
N ASP A 42 -24.91 11.50 9.42
CA ASP A 42 -25.96 11.31 8.42
C ASP A 42 -25.95 9.86 7.92
N SER A 43 -26.88 9.06 8.41
CA SER A 43 -26.99 7.64 8.07
C SER A 43 -27.31 7.42 6.59
N ASP A 44 -28.11 8.30 5.98
CA ASP A 44 -28.50 8.19 4.57
C ASP A 44 -27.34 8.58 3.66
N GLY A 45 -26.61 9.64 4.03
CA GLY A 45 -25.39 10.05 3.35
C GLY A 45 -24.32 8.97 3.42
N LEU A 46 -24.08 8.37 4.60
CA LEU A 46 -23.13 7.28 4.77
C LEU A 46 -23.54 6.03 3.98
N ALA A 47 -24.83 5.67 3.96
CA ALA A 47 -25.32 4.56 3.14
C ALA A 47 -25.12 4.83 1.65
N ALA A 48 -25.36 6.05 1.19
CA ALA A 48 -25.09 6.46 -0.19
C ALA A 48 -23.60 6.37 -0.53
N PHE A 49 -22.72 6.83 0.36
CA PHE A 49 -21.27 6.69 0.23
C PHE A 49 -20.87 5.20 0.14
N HIS A 50 -21.38 4.36 1.04
CA HIS A 50 -21.13 2.92 1.07
C HIS A 50 -21.47 2.23 -0.27
N GLN A 51 -22.58 2.64 -0.89
CA GLN A 51 -22.95 2.14 -2.22
C GLN A 51 -21.99 2.63 -3.31
N ARG A 52 -21.60 3.91 -3.28
CA ARG A 52 -20.80 4.55 -4.31
C ARG A 52 -19.32 4.14 -4.26
N VAL A 53 -18.75 3.97 -3.06
CA VAL A 53 -17.35 3.59 -2.91
C VAL A 53 -17.05 2.21 -3.51
N GLY A 54 -18.06 1.34 -3.59
CA GLY A 54 -18.00 0.06 -4.29
C GLY A 54 -18.06 0.15 -5.81
N ALA A 55 -17.75 1.31 -6.39
CA ALA A 55 -17.62 1.49 -7.84
C ALA A 55 -16.15 1.77 -8.21
N GLY A 56 -15.84 1.82 -9.49
CA GLY A 56 -14.52 2.16 -9.98
C GLY A 56 -13.43 1.22 -9.46
N LEU A 57 -12.39 1.79 -8.85
CA LEU A 57 -11.23 1.02 -8.34
C LEU A 57 -11.61 -0.01 -7.26
N LEU A 58 -12.66 0.23 -6.49
CA LEU A 58 -13.10 -0.66 -5.42
C LEU A 58 -14.30 -1.53 -5.82
N GLY A 59 -14.85 -1.30 -7.01
CA GLY A 59 -15.87 -2.13 -7.64
C GLY A 59 -15.29 -3.30 -8.44
N ARG A 60 -14.15 -3.86 -7.99
CA ARG A 60 -13.43 -4.94 -8.69
C ARG A 60 -12.91 -5.99 -7.73
N LEU A 61 -12.64 -7.16 -8.27
CA LEU A 61 -11.91 -8.25 -7.63
C LEU A 61 -10.87 -8.80 -8.60
N ILE A 62 -10.01 -9.67 -8.09
CA ILE A 62 -8.98 -10.35 -8.87
C ILE A 62 -9.46 -11.74 -9.25
N GLU A 63 -9.54 -12.03 -10.56
CA GLU A 63 -9.86 -13.36 -11.09
C GLU A 63 -8.59 -14.04 -11.62
N ARG A 64 -8.33 -15.26 -11.16
CA ARG A 64 -7.19 -16.05 -11.59
C ARG A 64 -7.33 -16.48 -13.05
N SER A 65 -6.21 -16.54 -13.75
CA SER A 65 -6.14 -17.23 -15.04
C SER A 65 -6.35 -18.74 -14.85
N PRO A 66 -6.95 -19.43 -15.83
CA PRO A 66 -6.92 -20.90 -15.89
C PRO A 66 -5.50 -21.47 -16.01
N LEU A 67 -4.54 -20.67 -16.46
CA LEU A 67 -3.13 -21.05 -16.60
C LEU A 67 -2.34 -20.56 -15.38
N PRO A 68 -1.62 -21.43 -14.66
CA PRO A 68 -0.99 -21.10 -13.39
C PRO A 68 0.15 -20.06 -13.50
N PHE A 69 0.71 -19.88 -14.70
CA PHE A 69 1.80 -18.94 -14.98
C PHE A 69 1.33 -17.64 -15.65
N ALA A 70 0.04 -17.51 -15.95
CA ALA A 70 -0.50 -16.32 -16.58
C ALA A 70 -1.00 -15.34 -15.54
N ARG A 71 -0.83 -14.04 -15.83
CA ARG A 71 -1.27 -12.97 -14.92
C ARG A 71 -2.78 -12.99 -14.72
N PRO A 72 -3.25 -12.75 -13.47
CA PRO A 72 -4.66 -12.58 -13.16
C PRO A 72 -5.27 -11.36 -13.85
N HIS A 73 -6.58 -11.26 -13.77
CA HIS A 73 -7.36 -10.18 -14.36
C HIS A 73 -8.23 -9.48 -13.32
N TRP A 74 -8.46 -8.18 -13.52
CA TRP A 74 -9.51 -7.45 -12.85
C TRP A 74 -10.86 -7.88 -13.41
N VAL A 75 -11.81 -8.13 -12.52
CA VAL A 75 -13.22 -8.38 -12.87
C VAL A 75 -14.12 -7.43 -12.11
N THR A 76 -15.21 -7.00 -12.73
CA THR A 76 -16.16 -6.08 -12.12
C THR A 76 -16.89 -6.76 -10.96
N ARG A 77 -16.91 -6.11 -9.80
CA ARG A 77 -17.70 -6.50 -8.63
C ARG A 77 -18.23 -5.25 -7.95
N GLU A 78 -19.13 -4.55 -8.62
CA GLU A 78 -19.69 -3.29 -8.14
C GLU A 78 -20.56 -3.46 -6.90
N GLY A 79 -20.56 -2.41 -6.09
CA GLY A 79 -21.31 -2.30 -4.86
C GLY A 79 -20.63 -2.96 -3.65
N PRO A 80 -21.19 -2.72 -2.46
CA PRO A 80 -20.68 -3.32 -1.23
C PRO A 80 -20.90 -4.83 -1.23
N GLN A 81 -19.97 -5.55 -0.61
CA GLN A 81 -20.03 -7.01 -0.47
C GLN A 81 -20.46 -7.42 0.94
N VAL A 82 -20.41 -6.49 1.86
CA VAL A 82 -20.88 -6.62 3.25
C VAL A 82 -21.58 -5.33 3.65
N ASP A 83 -22.51 -5.43 4.60
CA ASP A 83 -23.19 -4.27 5.17
C ASP A 83 -22.25 -3.43 6.03
N ILE A 84 -22.63 -2.19 6.32
CA ILE A 84 -21.90 -1.34 7.26
C ILE A 84 -21.90 -2.01 8.65
N ILE A 85 -20.74 -2.23 9.20
CA ILE A 85 -20.57 -2.82 10.53
C ILE A 85 -20.82 -1.72 11.56
N THR A 86 -21.93 -1.77 12.28
CA THR A 86 -22.25 -0.78 13.31
C THR A 86 -22.08 -1.42 14.69
N ALA A 87 -21.29 -0.77 15.55
CA ALA A 87 -21.14 -1.20 16.93
C ALA A 87 -22.39 -0.87 17.77
N GLU A 88 -22.81 -1.80 18.61
CA GLU A 88 -24.01 -1.65 19.46
C GLU A 88 -23.75 -0.74 20.66
N HIS A 89 -22.52 -0.69 21.15
CA HIS A 89 -22.17 0.05 22.35
C HIS A 89 -21.09 1.09 22.10
N PRO A 90 -21.20 2.30 22.71
CA PRO A 90 -20.17 3.31 22.65
C PRO A 90 -18.86 2.85 23.31
N ARG A 91 -17.72 3.27 22.76
CA ARG A 91 -16.38 3.09 23.36
C ARG A 91 -15.79 4.42 23.81
N PRO A 92 -14.89 4.43 24.82
CA PRO A 92 -14.11 5.61 25.15
C PRO A 92 -13.27 6.10 23.93
N PRO A 93 -13.11 7.42 23.71
CA PRO A 93 -12.27 7.93 22.63
C PRO A 93 -10.81 7.45 22.68
N ALA A 94 -10.31 7.12 23.88
CA ALA A 94 -8.97 6.56 24.05
C ALA A 94 -8.79 5.17 23.41
N GLU A 95 -9.87 4.43 23.19
CA GLU A 95 -9.88 3.09 22.56
C GLU A 95 -10.13 3.16 21.04
N LEU A 96 -10.12 4.36 20.43
CA LEU A 96 -10.37 4.54 19.01
C LEU A 96 -9.39 3.74 18.14
N MET A 97 -8.12 3.76 18.52
CA MET A 97 -7.09 3.05 17.73
C MET A 97 -7.16 1.55 17.94
N ASP A 98 -7.49 1.08 19.16
CA ASP A 98 -7.71 -0.34 19.43
C ASP A 98 -8.87 -0.88 18.57
N TRP A 99 -9.97 -0.11 18.46
CA TRP A 99 -11.06 -0.44 17.56
C TRP A 99 -10.65 -0.48 16.09
N ALA A 100 -9.84 0.48 15.65
CA ALA A 100 -9.33 0.49 14.28
C ALA A 100 -8.45 -0.73 14.01
N ASP A 101 -7.58 -1.10 14.94
CA ASP A 101 -6.72 -2.28 14.86
C ASP A 101 -7.54 -3.58 14.86
N GLU A 102 -8.62 -3.68 15.66
CA GLU A 102 -9.58 -4.80 15.62
C GLU A 102 -10.21 -4.96 14.21
N LEU A 103 -10.59 -3.86 13.57
CA LEU A 103 -11.15 -3.90 12.21
C LEU A 103 -10.11 -4.37 11.18
N ALA A 104 -8.85 -4.04 11.37
CA ALA A 104 -7.77 -4.49 10.49
C ALA A 104 -7.51 -6.02 10.59
N THR A 105 -8.03 -6.69 11.63
CA THR A 105 -7.99 -8.15 11.74
C THR A 105 -9.13 -8.87 11.01
N ARG A 106 -10.13 -8.12 10.52
CA ARG A 106 -11.26 -8.70 9.80
C ARG A 106 -10.80 -9.29 8.46
N PRO A 107 -11.40 -10.41 8.02
CA PRO A 107 -11.02 -11.03 6.77
C PRO A 107 -11.35 -10.12 5.59
N ILE A 108 -10.33 -9.71 4.86
CA ILE A 108 -10.39 -8.93 3.62
C ILE A 108 -9.72 -9.75 2.52
N ASP A 109 -10.46 -10.07 1.47
CA ASP A 109 -9.99 -10.94 0.39
C ASP A 109 -10.16 -10.25 -0.98
N PRO A 110 -9.08 -9.95 -1.70
CA PRO A 110 -9.16 -9.28 -3.00
C PRO A 110 -9.62 -10.20 -4.14
N GLU A 111 -9.70 -11.52 -3.93
CA GLU A 111 -10.10 -12.50 -4.94
C GLU A 111 -11.57 -12.95 -4.77
N PHE A 112 -11.98 -13.21 -3.53
CA PHE A 112 -13.31 -13.76 -3.24
C PHE A 112 -14.22 -12.75 -2.55
N GLY A 113 -13.66 -11.71 -1.96
CA GLY A 113 -14.34 -10.67 -1.20
C GLY A 113 -14.68 -11.06 0.24
N PRO A 114 -15.03 -10.10 1.07
CA PRO A 114 -15.05 -8.68 0.74
C PRO A 114 -13.64 -8.11 0.52
N GLY A 115 -13.47 -7.27 -0.50
CA GLY A 115 -12.22 -6.59 -0.77
C GLY A 115 -11.98 -5.36 0.12
N TRP A 116 -13.06 -4.87 0.74
CA TRP A 116 -13.08 -3.73 1.66
C TRP A 116 -14.33 -3.80 2.56
N LEU A 117 -14.31 -3.04 3.66
CA LEU A 117 -15.43 -2.88 4.57
C LEU A 117 -15.51 -1.44 5.10
N LEU A 118 -16.70 -1.08 5.60
CA LEU A 118 -16.98 0.18 6.30
C LEU A 118 -17.56 -0.15 7.67
N ALA A 119 -17.11 0.56 8.70
CA ALA A 119 -17.57 0.35 10.07
C ALA A 119 -17.84 1.68 10.78
N VAL A 120 -18.77 1.66 11.73
CA VAL A 120 -19.19 2.81 12.55
C VAL A 120 -19.10 2.46 14.02
N GLN A 121 -18.50 3.35 14.81
CA GLN A 121 -18.34 3.22 16.24
C GLN A 121 -18.77 4.51 16.95
N PRO A 122 -19.89 4.51 17.66
CA PRO A 122 -20.19 5.60 18.58
C PRO A 122 -19.13 5.71 19.68
N LEU A 123 -18.82 6.93 20.13
CA LEU A 123 -17.89 7.17 21.23
C LEU A 123 -18.62 7.78 22.44
N THR A 124 -18.07 7.58 23.64
CA THR A 124 -18.71 7.97 24.91
C THR A 124 -18.74 9.50 25.12
N ASP A 125 -17.98 10.25 24.35
CA ASP A 125 -17.98 11.73 24.34
C ASP A 125 -19.04 12.33 23.40
N GLY A 126 -19.87 11.49 22.76
CA GLY A 126 -20.89 11.90 21.82
C GLY A 126 -20.42 12.03 20.39
N THR A 127 -19.14 11.81 20.12
CA THR A 127 -18.62 11.75 18.74
C THR A 127 -18.87 10.36 18.11
N THR A 128 -18.71 10.26 16.78
CA THR A 128 -18.87 8.99 16.06
C THR A 128 -17.67 8.78 15.14
N ALA A 129 -17.04 7.62 15.23
CA ALA A 129 -15.98 7.23 14.33
C ALA A 129 -16.52 6.39 13.18
N VAL A 130 -15.98 6.63 11.98
CA VAL A 130 -16.19 5.82 10.77
C VAL A 130 -14.84 5.30 10.33
N SER A 131 -14.73 4.00 10.07
CA SER A 131 -13.50 3.39 9.55
C SER A 131 -13.78 2.68 8.24
N PHE A 132 -12.92 2.94 7.27
CA PHE A 132 -12.88 2.27 5.98
C PHE A 132 -11.59 1.46 5.88
N VAL A 133 -11.71 0.16 5.64
CA VAL A 133 -10.59 -0.77 5.51
C VAL A 133 -10.64 -1.44 4.15
N VAL A 134 -9.52 -1.46 3.44
CA VAL A 134 -9.43 -2.03 2.10
C VAL A 134 -8.13 -2.80 1.90
N SER A 135 -8.19 -3.89 1.12
CA SER A 135 -6.99 -4.64 0.71
C SER A 135 -6.05 -3.77 -0.12
N HIS A 136 -4.79 -3.72 0.29
CA HIS A 136 -3.74 -3.03 -0.48
C HIS A 136 -3.49 -3.69 -1.86
N CYS A 137 -3.95 -4.94 -2.06
CA CYS A 137 -3.95 -5.57 -3.38
C CYS A 137 -4.97 -4.96 -4.35
N LEU A 138 -5.97 -4.22 -3.87
CA LEU A 138 -6.96 -3.53 -4.71
C LEU A 138 -6.56 -2.09 -5.00
N VAL A 139 -5.97 -1.40 -4.01
CA VAL A 139 -5.56 0.00 -4.14
C VAL A 139 -4.37 0.31 -3.23
N ASP A 140 -3.52 1.25 -3.65
CA ASP A 140 -2.61 1.97 -2.77
C ASP A 140 -3.31 3.14 -2.08
N GLY A 141 -2.62 3.85 -1.18
CA GLY A 141 -3.17 4.99 -0.48
C GLY A 141 -3.70 6.08 -1.43
N GLY A 142 -2.99 6.38 -2.53
CA GLY A 142 -3.45 7.34 -3.53
C GLY A 142 -4.72 6.89 -4.26
N GLY A 143 -4.80 5.60 -4.62
CA GLY A 143 -6.00 5.01 -5.22
C GLY A 143 -7.18 4.98 -4.25
N ALA A 144 -6.94 4.72 -2.96
CA ALA A 144 -7.97 4.77 -1.94
C ALA A 144 -8.57 6.19 -1.79
N ILE A 145 -7.70 7.22 -1.79
CA ILE A 145 -8.15 8.62 -1.76
C ILE A 145 -8.99 8.95 -2.99
N VAL A 146 -8.56 8.56 -4.19
CA VAL A 146 -9.33 8.77 -5.43
C VAL A 146 -10.69 8.07 -5.34
N ALA A 147 -10.75 6.83 -4.87
CA ALA A 147 -12.00 6.08 -4.76
C ALA A 147 -12.96 6.71 -3.73
N VAL A 148 -12.46 7.14 -2.59
CA VAL A 148 -13.24 7.83 -1.55
C VAL A 148 -13.75 9.17 -2.08
N TRP A 149 -12.89 9.96 -2.72
CA TRP A 149 -13.27 11.26 -3.27
C TRP A 149 -14.31 11.13 -4.39
N ASP A 150 -14.14 10.18 -5.31
CA ASP A 150 -15.15 9.90 -6.34
C ASP A 150 -16.50 9.49 -5.72
N ALA A 151 -16.49 8.68 -4.66
CA ALA A 151 -17.71 8.27 -3.98
C ALA A 151 -18.45 9.45 -3.32
N ILE A 152 -17.71 10.38 -2.69
CA ILE A 152 -18.23 11.61 -2.08
C ILE A 152 -18.87 12.49 -3.15
N LEU A 153 -18.15 12.73 -4.26
CA LEU A 153 -18.63 13.57 -5.35
C LEU A 153 -19.69 12.90 -6.23
N GLY A 154 -19.97 11.60 -6.03
CA GLY A 154 -20.88 10.84 -6.87
C GLY A 154 -20.32 10.53 -8.26
N ASN A 155 -19.01 10.65 -8.46
CA ASN A 155 -18.35 10.26 -9.69
C ASN A 155 -18.31 8.74 -9.82
N ARG A 156 -18.43 8.26 -11.06
CA ARG A 156 -18.34 6.84 -11.36
C ARG A 156 -17.39 6.61 -12.52
N ARG A 157 -16.31 5.87 -12.26
CA ARG A 157 -15.33 5.51 -13.27
C ARG A 157 -15.60 4.10 -13.78
N ASP A 158 -15.66 3.96 -15.10
CA ASP A 158 -15.73 2.66 -15.75
C ASP A 158 -14.39 2.32 -16.39
N PHE A 159 -13.72 1.32 -15.86
CA PHE A 159 -12.45 0.81 -16.40
C PHE A 159 -12.65 -0.27 -17.46
N GLY A 160 -13.90 -0.64 -17.77
CA GLY A 160 -14.24 -1.62 -18.79
C GLY A 160 -13.86 -3.05 -18.42
N TYR A 161 -13.84 -3.38 -17.12
CA TYR A 161 -13.59 -4.75 -16.67
C TYR A 161 -14.77 -5.66 -17.01
N LEU A 162 -14.45 -6.92 -17.29
CA LEU A 162 -15.46 -7.93 -17.58
C LEU A 162 -16.09 -8.45 -16.28
N PRO A 163 -17.37 -8.91 -16.33
CA PRO A 163 -17.97 -9.60 -15.20
C PRO A 163 -17.18 -10.86 -14.81
N PRO A 164 -17.23 -11.27 -13.53
CA PRO A 164 -16.57 -12.49 -13.07
C PRO A 164 -17.04 -13.71 -13.88
N ARG A 165 -16.11 -14.59 -14.22
CA ARG A 165 -16.37 -15.84 -14.96
C ARG A 165 -17.06 -15.67 -16.32
N SER A 166 -17.09 -14.46 -16.87
CA SER A 166 -17.69 -14.17 -18.18
C SER A 166 -16.88 -14.76 -19.34
N ARG A 167 -15.59 -15.00 -19.13
CA ARG A 167 -14.71 -15.66 -20.10
C ARG A 167 -14.83 -17.19 -19.97
N GLY A 168 -15.26 -17.87 -21.02
CA GLY A 168 -15.21 -19.34 -21.04
C GLY A 168 -13.79 -19.84 -20.81
N ARG A 169 -13.60 -20.92 -20.02
CA ARG A 169 -12.28 -21.41 -19.58
C ARG A 169 -11.27 -21.61 -20.73
N ILE A 170 -11.73 -22.15 -21.86
CA ILE A 170 -10.87 -22.40 -23.05
C ILE A 170 -10.48 -21.08 -23.71
N ALA A 171 -11.44 -20.17 -23.88
CA ALA A 171 -11.19 -18.85 -24.46
C ALA A 171 -10.26 -18.02 -23.56
N ALA A 172 -10.47 -18.06 -22.24
CA ALA A 172 -9.61 -17.43 -21.25
C ALA A 172 -8.18 -18.01 -21.34
N ALA A 173 -8.02 -19.32 -21.33
CA ALA A 173 -6.71 -19.95 -21.43
C ALA A 173 -5.99 -19.57 -22.75
N ALA A 174 -6.70 -19.57 -23.88
CA ALA A 174 -6.12 -19.18 -25.17
C ALA A 174 -5.72 -17.71 -25.22
N SER A 175 -6.55 -16.82 -24.66
CA SER A 175 -6.26 -15.38 -24.53
C SER A 175 -5.05 -15.13 -23.63
N ASP A 176 -5.03 -15.77 -22.47
CA ASP A 176 -3.99 -15.59 -21.47
C ASP A 176 -2.65 -16.17 -21.94
N LEU A 177 -2.68 -17.31 -22.68
CA LEU A 177 -1.48 -17.85 -23.33
C LEU A 177 -0.91 -16.88 -24.37
N ARG A 178 -1.77 -16.28 -25.21
CA ARG A 178 -1.32 -15.27 -26.18
C ARG A 178 -0.72 -14.04 -25.49
N ALA A 179 -1.32 -13.59 -24.40
CA ALA A 179 -0.79 -12.48 -23.61
C ALA A 179 0.59 -12.86 -23.02
N THR A 180 0.71 -14.04 -22.42
CA THR A 180 1.98 -14.55 -21.86
C THR A 180 3.08 -14.67 -22.93
N VAL A 181 2.77 -15.15 -24.13
CA VAL A 181 3.74 -15.21 -25.24
C VAL A 181 4.23 -13.82 -25.64
N ARG A 182 3.37 -12.82 -25.64
CA ARG A 182 3.78 -11.42 -25.90
C ARG A 182 4.70 -10.84 -24.83
N GLU A 183 4.65 -11.39 -23.62
CA GLU A 183 5.50 -11.00 -22.49
C GLU A 183 6.90 -11.65 -22.50
N VAL A 184 7.18 -12.59 -23.40
CA VAL A 184 8.48 -13.29 -23.48
C VAL A 184 9.67 -12.31 -23.52
N PRO A 185 9.64 -11.17 -24.26
CA PRO A 185 10.73 -10.21 -24.21
C PRO A 185 10.98 -9.63 -22.81
N ASN A 186 9.92 -9.43 -22.01
CA ASN A 186 10.03 -8.95 -20.63
C ASN A 186 10.59 -10.04 -19.71
N LEU A 187 10.22 -11.30 -19.93
CA LEU A 187 10.81 -12.45 -19.22
C LEU A 187 12.32 -12.55 -19.48
N VAL A 188 12.77 -12.38 -20.72
CA VAL A 188 14.21 -12.37 -21.08
C VAL A 188 14.94 -11.22 -20.36
N LYS A 189 14.32 -10.03 -20.31
CA LYS A 189 14.86 -8.89 -19.52
C LYS A 189 14.91 -9.23 -18.03
N GLY A 190 13.88 -9.91 -17.49
CA GLY A 190 13.84 -10.39 -16.12
C GLY A 190 14.98 -11.35 -15.80
N LEU A 191 15.25 -12.32 -16.66
CA LEU A 191 16.39 -13.24 -16.51
C LEU A 191 17.74 -12.50 -16.49
N SER A 192 17.90 -11.47 -17.32
CA SER A 192 19.11 -10.63 -17.27
C SER A 192 19.21 -9.81 -15.98
N ALA A 193 18.08 -9.48 -15.34
CA ALA A 193 18.06 -8.84 -14.02
C ALA A 193 18.48 -9.81 -12.91
N VAL A 194 18.09 -11.09 -12.99
CA VAL A 194 18.57 -12.13 -12.06
C VAL A 194 20.10 -12.16 -12.02
N ALA A 195 20.73 -12.21 -13.18
CA ALA A 195 22.20 -12.23 -13.26
C ALA A 195 22.83 -10.99 -12.61
N ARG A 196 22.23 -9.81 -12.78
CA ARG A 196 22.69 -8.56 -12.17
C ARG A 196 22.51 -8.53 -10.65
N VAL A 197 21.37 -9.03 -10.15
CA VAL A 197 21.10 -9.12 -8.71
C VAL A 197 22.01 -10.15 -8.08
N ALA A 198 22.17 -11.34 -8.70
CA ALA A 198 23.08 -12.38 -8.21
C ALA A 198 24.54 -11.89 -8.16
N ALA A 199 24.99 -11.13 -9.17
CA ALA A 199 26.33 -10.55 -9.17
C ALA A 199 26.53 -9.52 -8.03
N ARG A 200 25.48 -8.77 -7.68
CA ARG A 200 25.49 -7.83 -6.54
C ARG A 200 25.38 -8.58 -5.20
N GLY A 201 24.52 -9.58 -5.12
CA GLY A 201 24.28 -10.38 -3.91
C GLY A 201 25.50 -11.19 -3.47
N VAL A 202 26.30 -11.69 -4.41
CA VAL A 202 27.60 -12.37 -4.09
C VAL A 202 28.57 -11.43 -3.38
N THR A 203 28.47 -10.12 -3.62
CA THR A 203 29.26 -9.11 -2.88
C THR A 203 28.66 -8.72 -1.54
N SER A 204 27.32 -8.79 -1.37
CA SER A 204 26.60 -8.42 -0.14
C SER A 204 26.48 -9.58 0.85
N ALA A 205 26.24 -10.80 0.40
CA ALA A 205 26.10 -12.00 1.25
C ALA A 205 27.34 -12.33 2.09
N ARG A 206 28.48 -11.74 1.73
CA ARG A 206 29.70 -11.80 2.55
C ARG A 206 29.69 -10.84 3.75
N LYS A 207 28.70 -9.95 3.87
CA LYS A 207 28.62 -8.94 4.94
C LYS A 207 27.47 -9.15 5.93
N SER A 208 26.46 -9.92 5.60
CA SER A 208 25.27 -10.09 6.45
C SER A 208 25.34 -11.38 7.24
N GLY A 209 25.60 -11.27 8.51
CA GLY A 209 25.69 -12.40 9.46
C GLY A 209 24.39 -12.73 10.18
N ALA A 210 23.24 -12.18 9.82
CA ALA A 210 21.98 -12.51 10.48
C ALA A 210 20.86 -12.58 9.45
N ALA A 211 20.31 -13.79 9.24
CA ALA A 211 18.96 -13.92 8.68
C ALA A 211 17.98 -13.27 9.66
N PRO A 212 16.95 -12.53 9.18
CA PRO A 212 15.90 -12.07 10.06
C PRO A 212 15.34 -13.30 10.80
N PRO A 213 15.04 -13.18 12.11
CA PRO A 213 14.42 -14.28 12.83
C PRO A 213 13.16 -14.67 12.09
N ASP A 214 13.04 -15.95 11.77
CA ASP A 214 11.81 -16.50 11.19
C ASP A 214 10.69 -16.27 12.23
N PRO A 215 9.70 -15.43 11.97
CA PRO A 215 8.61 -15.22 12.90
C PRO A 215 7.62 -16.40 12.93
N ALA A 216 7.92 -17.48 12.23
CA ALA A 216 7.14 -18.69 12.22
C ALA A 216 7.43 -19.57 13.44
N GLY A 217 7.00 -19.12 14.61
CA GLY A 217 6.48 -20.07 15.59
C GLY A 217 5.15 -20.61 15.02
N ASP A 218 4.96 -21.90 15.12
CA ASP A 218 3.79 -22.68 14.67
C ASP A 218 2.45 -22.29 15.33
N ASP A 219 2.41 -21.19 16.05
CA ASP A 219 1.20 -20.64 16.67
C ASP A 219 0.72 -19.46 15.82
N ALA A 220 -0.47 -19.62 15.24
CA ALA A 220 -1.20 -18.58 14.51
C ALA A 220 -1.65 -17.44 15.45
N THR A 221 -0.70 -16.85 16.16
CA THR A 221 -0.96 -15.71 17.04
C THR A 221 -1.16 -14.49 16.15
N VAL A 222 -2.36 -13.93 16.18
CA VAL A 222 -2.63 -12.63 15.56
C VAL A 222 -1.76 -11.59 16.28
N VAL A 223 -0.77 -11.06 15.57
CA VAL A 223 0.06 -9.98 16.08
C VAL A 223 -0.58 -8.66 15.69
N ILE A 224 -1.14 -7.95 16.65
CA ILE A 224 -1.59 -6.57 16.47
C ILE A 224 -0.34 -5.70 16.52
N ILE A 225 -0.05 -5.01 15.41
CA ILE A 225 1.06 -4.06 15.35
C ILE A 225 0.59 -2.79 16.06
N PRO A 226 1.25 -2.36 17.17
CA PRO A 226 0.83 -1.16 17.87
C PRO A 226 0.88 0.06 16.97
N SER A 227 -0.21 0.82 16.95
CA SER A 227 -0.33 2.07 16.21
C SER A 227 -0.51 3.26 17.16
N ALA A 228 -0.12 4.45 16.72
CA ALA A 228 -0.35 5.69 17.42
C ALA A 228 -0.66 6.81 16.44
N VAL A 229 -1.56 7.71 16.83
CA VAL A 229 -1.94 8.89 16.04
C VAL A 229 -1.63 10.14 16.83
N ALA A 230 -1.00 11.11 16.16
CA ALA A 230 -0.82 12.44 16.66
C ALA A 230 -1.45 13.44 15.68
N ILE A 231 -2.29 14.34 16.20
CA ILE A 231 -2.92 15.41 15.42
C ILE A 231 -2.17 16.69 15.75
N VAL A 232 -1.64 17.33 14.72
CA VAL A 232 -0.87 18.60 14.83
C VAL A 232 -1.52 19.61 13.91
N ASP A 233 -1.68 20.83 14.39
CA ASP A 233 -2.16 21.94 13.58
C ASP A 233 -1.22 22.18 12.37
N SER A 234 -1.80 22.35 11.17
CA SER A 234 -1.04 22.42 9.93
C SER A 234 -0.15 23.66 9.84
N GLU A 235 -0.62 24.82 10.33
CA GLU A 235 0.18 26.05 10.33
C GLU A 235 1.38 25.91 11.27
N THR A 236 1.17 25.30 12.44
CA THR A 236 2.23 24.99 13.40
C THR A 236 3.25 24.01 12.81
N TRP A 237 2.79 22.98 12.10
CA TRP A 237 3.64 22.01 11.41
C TRP A 237 4.49 22.67 10.33
N ASP A 238 3.88 23.47 9.46
CA ASP A 238 4.57 24.12 8.35
C ASP A 238 5.53 25.20 8.84
N ALA A 239 5.15 25.99 9.85
CA ALA A 239 6.04 26.95 10.50
C ALA A 239 7.26 26.27 11.11
N ARG A 240 7.08 25.11 11.75
CA ARG A 240 8.20 24.31 12.29
C ARG A 240 9.11 23.79 11.19
N ALA A 241 8.54 23.26 10.10
CA ALA A 241 9.29 22.79 8.95
C ALA A 241 10.15 23.91 8.35
N ALA A 242 9.56 25.08 8.14
CA ALA A 242 10.25 26.26 7.60
C ALA A 242 11.35 26.75 8.54
N ALA A 243 11.08 26.83 9.84
CA ALA A 243 12.07 27.26 10.85
C ALA A 243 13.31 26.35 10.89
N LEU A 244 13.15 25.08 10.52
CA LEU A 244 14.24 24.09 10.42
C LEU A 244 14.87 24.02 9.02
N GLY A 245 14.57 24.94 8.10
CA GLY A 245 15.10 24.95 6.74
C GLY A 245 14.55 23.84 5.85
N GLY A 246 13.44 23.21 6.26
CA GLY A 246 12.79 22.11 5.58
C GLY A 246 11.46 22.46 4.91
N ASN A 247 10.66 21.45 4.69
CA ASN A 247 9.27 21.51 4.24
C ASN A 247 8.47 20.39 4.93
N ASN A 248 7.15 20.35 4.72
CA ASN A 248 6.25 19.35 5.25
C ASN A 248 6.81 17.91 5.15
N PHE A 249 7.26 17.51 3.96
CA PHE A 249 7.82 16.17 3.75
C PHE A 249 9.12 15.92 4.55
N SER A 250 10.04 16.90 4.57
CA SER A 250 11.31 16.72 5.31
C SER A 250 11.11 16.71 6.82
N LEU A 251 10.09 17.42 7.34
CA LEU A 251 9.72 17.34 8.76
C LEU A 251 9.15 15.95 9.10
N ALA A 252 8.26 15.40 8.25
CA ALA A 252 7.74 14.05 8.43
C ALA A 252 8.86 12.99 8.37
N ALA A 253 9.79 13.12 7.43
CA ALA A 253 10.95 12.24 7.32
C ALA A 253 11.89 12.37 8.53
N GLY A 254 12.09 13.58 9.06
CA GLY A 254 12.84 13.83 10.28
C GLY A 254 12.20 13.19 11.50
N TYR A 255 10.87 13.31 11.60
CA TYR A 255 10.11 12.64 12.65
C TYR A 255 10.26 11.12 12.56
N ALA A 256 10.09 10.54 11.36
CA ALA A 256 10.28 9.10 11.14
C ALA A 256 11.70 8.64 11.51
N ALA A 257 12.74 9.43 11.19
CA ALA A 257 14.11 9.11 11.56
C ALA A 257 14.31 9.13 13.09
N ARG A 258 13.70 10.08 13.80
CA ARG A 258 13.76 10.11 15.28
C ARG A 258 13.00 8.95 15.93
N VAL A 259 11.84 8.59 15.40
CA VAL A 259 11.11 7.40 15.85
C VAL A 259 11.94 6.14 15.64
N ALA A 260 12.57 6.00 14.47
CA ALA A 260 13.45 4.87 14.18
C ALA A 260 14.62 4.78 15.15
N GLU A 261 15.28 5.90 15.43
CA GLU A 261 16.38 5.97 16.42
C GLU A 261 15.88 5.55 17.80
N HIS A 262 14.72 6.06 18.23
CA HIS A 262 14.14 5.72 19.54
C HIS A 262 13.78 4.22 19.65
N LEU A 263 13.39 3.60 18.54
CA LEU A 263 13.11 2.17 18.44
C LEU A 263 14.38 1.30 18.23
N GLY A 264 15.57 1.89 18.28
CA GLY A 264 16.83 1.17 18.07
C GLY A 264 17.06 0.67 16.64
N ARG A 265 16.35 1.25 15.64
CA ARG A 265 16.48 0.91 14.22
C ARG A 265 17.57 1.74 13.53
N THR A 266 18.71 1.87 14.17
CA THR A 266 19.89 2.55 13.63
C THR A 266 20.90 1.53 13.12
N ARG A 267 21.61 1.87 12.05
CA ARG A 267 22.66 1.06 11.48
C ARG A 267 23.83 0.98 12.46
N ALA A 268 24.28 -0.24 12.73
CA ALA A 268 25.39 -0.46 13.66
C ALA A 268 26.70 0.17 13.17
N SER A 269 26.85 0.34 11.85
CA SER A 269 28.05 0.86 11.20
C SER A 269 28.29 2.35 11.43
N ASP A 270 27.22 3.16 11.46
CA ASP A 270 27.34 4.63 11.48
C ASP A 270 26.23 5.36 12.26
N GLY A 271 25.32 4.63 12.91
CA GLY A 271 24.22 5.20 13.67
C GLY A 271 23.10 5.85 12.81
N SER A 272 23.22 5.78 11.49
CA SER A 272 22.21 6.34 10.57
C SER A 272 20.95 5.48 10.49
N VAL A 273 19.87 6.04 9.96
CA VAL A 273 18.58 5.39 9.72
C VAL A 273 18.33 5.28 8.23
N SER A 274 17.88 4.11 7.78
CA SER A 274 17.41 3.91 6.41
C SER A 274 15.92 4.22 6.32
N LEU A 275 15.53 5.24 5.54
CA LEU A 275 14.14 5.60 5.27
C LEU A 275 13.74 5.14 3.87
N ILE A 276 12.65 4.39 3.76
CA ILE A 276 11.96 4.12 2.50
C ILE A 276 10.94 5.24 2.29
N LEU A 277 11.18 6.06 1.29
CA LEU A 277 10.35 7.20 0.93
C LEU A 277 9.38 6.74 -0.17
N ALA A 278 8.15 6.43 0.24
CA ALA A 278 7.09 6.10 -0.71
C ALA A 278 6.62 7.36 -1.45
N GLY A 279 6.33 7.22 -2.73
CA GLY A 279 5.78 8.27 -3.57
C GLY A 279 4.76 7.70 -4.55
N SER A 280 3.86 8.54 -5.04
CA SER A 280 2.91 8.14 -6.07
C SER A 280 3.60 8.05 -7.43
N GLY A 281 3.40 6.95 -8.12
CA GLY A 281 3.72 6.75 -9.54
C GLY A 281 2.48 6.79 -10.42
N ARG A 282 1.35 7.26 -9.88
CA ARG A 282 0.07 7.34 -10.57
C ARG A 282 0.13 8.40 -11.66
N THR A 283 -0.33 8.07 -12.86
CA THR A 283 -0.25 8.94 -14.04
C THR A 283 -1.46 9.85 -14.22
N GLY A 284 -2.53 9.61 -13.46
CA GLY A 284 -3.76 10.38 -13.47
C GLY A 284 -4.84 9.70 -12.65
N LEU A 285 -6.02 10.30 -12.64
CA LEU A 285 -7.17 9.77 -11.92
C LEU A 285 -7.76 8.48 -12.55
N ASP A 286 -7.46 8.24 -13.83
CA ASP A 286 -7.89 7.05 -14.58
C ASP A 286 -6.82 5.93 -14.58
N ASP A 287 -5.78 6.06 -13.76
CA ASP A 287 -4.78 5.03 -13.57
C ASP A 287 -5.37 3.87 -12.76
N ASP A 288 -5.58 2.73 -13.41
CA ASP A 288 -6.28 1.57 -12.84
C ASP A 288 -5.36 0.59 -12.10
N ARG A 289 -4.06 0.86 -12.02
CA ARG A 289 -3.14 0.04 -11.23
C ARG A 289 -3.54 0.07 -9.76
N ALA A 290 -3.46 -1.07 -9.10
CA ALA A 290 -3.63 -1.11 -7.64
C ALA A 290 -2.43 -0.46 -6.95
N LEU A 291 -1.23 -0.86 -7.33
CA LEU A 291 0.03 -0.41 -6.75
C LEU A 291 0.77 0.52 -7.73
N ALA A 292 0.38 1.79 -7.75
CA ALA A 292 1.06 2.83 -8.53
C ALA A 292 2.04 3.60 -7.66
N MET A 293 2.96 2.88 -7.01
CA MET A 293 3.92 3.44 -6.06
C MET A 293 5.35 3.42 -6.59
N THR A 294 6.14 4.37 -6.11
CA THR A 294 7.58 4.41 -6.28
C THR A 294 8.25 4.44 -4.91
N PHE A 295 9.42 3.82 -4.80
CA PHE A 295 10.16 3.76 -3.55
C PHE A 295 11.58 4.30 -3.76
N ALA A 296 12.01 5.18 -2.87
CA ALA A 296 13.37 5.67 -2.83
C ALA A 296 13.94 5.44 -1.44
N THR A 297 15.16 4.94 -1.32
CA THR A 297 15.82 4.76 -0.03
C THR A 297 16.78 5.90 0.23
N ALA A 298 16.60 6.59 1.37
CA ALA A 298 17.48 7.61 1.87
C ALA A 298 18.12 7.17 3.19
N VAL A 299 19.41 7.39 3.32
CA VAL A 299 20.14 7.18 4.58
C VAL A 299 20.27 8.52 5.29
N ILE A 300 19.82 8.58 6.54
CA ILE A 300 19.65 9.81 7.31
C ILE A 300 20.40 9.68 8.64
N ASP A 301 21.19 10.69 8.97
CA ASP A 301 21.68 10.88 10.33
C ASP A 301 20.57 11.51 11.18
N PRO A 302 20.04 10.81 12.22
CA PRO A 302 18.97 11.34 13.04
C PRO A 302 19.39 12.39 14.04
N SER A 303 20.69 12.59 14.30
CA SER A 303 21.18 13.39 15.43
C SER A 303 20.85 14.88 15.33
N GLY A 304 20.84 15.44 14.12
CA GLY A 304 20.64 16.88 13.88
C GLY A 304 19.22 17.29 13.45
N VAL A 305 18.28 16.34 13.27
CA VAL A 305 17.00 16.60 12.61
C VAL A 305 16.04 17.51 13.38
N THR A 306 16.25 17.70 14.68
CA THR A 306 15.47 18.62 15.51
C THR A 306 15.94 20.08 15.39
N GLN A 307 17.08 20.32 14.73
CA GLN A 307 17.74 21.62 14.57
C GLN A 307 17.80 22.06 13.11
N ASP A 308 18.02 21.13 12.17
CA ASP A 308 18.15 21.42 10.74
C ASP A 308 17.66 20.23 9.89
N LEU A 309 16.72 20.48 8.97
CA LEU A 309 16.17 19.51 8.03
C LEU A 309 16.82 19.59 6.64
N THR A 310 17.82 20.46 6.44
CA THR A 310 18.46 20.64 5.13
C THR A 310 19.13 19.35 4.64
N ALA A 311 19.79 18.63 5.52
CA ALA A 311 20.41 17.36 5.19
C ALA A 311 19.39 16.31 4.73
N ILE A 312 18.27 16.15 5.46
CA ILE A 312 17.17 15.24 5.09
C ILE A 312 16.57 15.62 3.74
N ARG A 313 16.26 16.91 3.56
CA ARG A 313 15.70 17.40 2.30
C ARG A 313 16.59 17.09 1.11
N ASN A 314 17.90 17.25 1.26
CA ASN A 314 18.87 16.97 0.22
C ASN A 314 19.01 15.45 -0.03
N ALA A 315 19.07 14.62 1.03
CA ALA A 315 19.14 13.17 0.93
C ALA A 315 17.86 12.60 0.25
N ALA A 316 16.68 13.07 0.63
CA ALA A 316 15.41 12.67 0.01
C ALA A 316 15.34 13.05 -1.48
N ARG A 317 15.81 14.26 -1.83
CA ARG A 317 15.88 14.71 -3.24
C ARG A 317 16.84 13.85 -4.04
N ALA A 318 18.03 13.57 -3.51
CA ALA A 318 19.04 12.75 -4.15
C ALA A 318 18.54 11.30 -4.35
N ALA A 319 17.88 10.72 -3.33
CA ALA A 319 17.30 9.38 -3.40
C ALA A 319 16.24 9.28 -4.50
N ARG A 320 15.32 10.25 -4.58
CA ARG A 320 14.29 10.30 -5.65
C ARG A 320 14.89 10.51 -7.04
N ALA A 321 15.89 11.38 -7.17
CA ALA A 321 16.60 11.59 -8.43
C ALA A 321 17.30 10.31 -8.90
N LYS A 322 17.89 9.56 -7.98
CA LYS A 322 18.53 8.28 -8.27
C LYS A 322 17.53 7.26 -8.82
N VAL A 323 16.35 7.13 -8.23
CA VAL A 323 15.31 6.21 -8.73
C VAL A 323 14.85 6.56 -10.14
N ALA A 324 14.80 7.85 -10.47
CA ALA A 324 14.43 8.31 -11.81
C ALA A 324 15.48 7.92 -12.89
N THR A 325 16.76 7.89 -12.53
CA THR A 325 17.87 7.58 -13.45
C THR A 325 18.31 6.11 -13.39
N GLU A 326 18.21 5.50 -12.21
CA GLU A 326 18.62 4.13 -11.95
C GLU A 326 17.45 3.37 -11.29
N PRO A 327 16.49 2.85 -12.08
CA PRO A 327 15.41 2.04 -11.54
C PRO A 327 15.96 0.86 -10.75
N ASP A 328 15.29 0.53 -9.64
CA ASP A 328 15.67 -0.61 -8.80
C ASP A 328 15.75 -1.89 -9.65
N ALA A 329 16.89 -2.58 -9.58
CA ALA A 329 17.10 -3.81 -10.33
C ALA A 329 16.12 -4.92 -9.92
N SER A 330 15.62 -4.89 -8.69
CA SER A 330 14.60 -5.84 -8.19
C SER A 330 13.28 -5.71 -8.94
N LEU A 331 12.90 -4.50 -9.37
CA LEU A 331 11.72 -4.29 -10.22
C LEU A 331 11.85 -4.98 -11.59
N GLY A 332 13.07 -5.21 -12.05
CA GLY A 332 13.35 -5.99 -13.26
C GLY A 332 13.01 -7.48 -13.11
N LEU A 333 12.83 -7.97 -11.89
CA LEU A 333 12.46 -9.37 -11.60
C LEU A 333 10.94 -9.59 -11.61
N LEU A 334 10.13 -8.55 -11.52
CA LEU A 334 8.67 -8.64 -11.45
C LEU A 334 8.05 -9.48 -12.59
N PRO A 335 8.51 -9.44 -13.84
CA PRO A 335 7.97 -10.31 -14.89
C PRO A 335 8.16 -11.80 -14.63
N LEU A 336 9.07 -12.20 -13.75
CA LEU A 336 9.32 -13.59 -13.39
C LEU A 336 8.42 -14.10 -12.26
N VAL A 337 7.80 -13.20 -11.49
CA VAL A 337 6.98 -13.55 -10.32
C VAL A 337 5.91 -14.60 -10.64
N PRO A 338 5.16 -14.54 -11.76
CA PRO A 338 4.16 -15.56 -12.12
C PRO A 338 4.71 -16.97 -12.26
N TRP A 339 6.01 -17.09 -12.50
CA TRP A 339 6.69 -18.36 -12.75
C TRP A 339 7.34 -18.96 -11.50
N PHE A 340 7.32 -18.23 -10.38
CA PHE A 340 7.88 -18.71 -9.14
C PHE A 340 6.90 -19.67 -8.44
N PRO A 341 7.35 -20.90 -8.07
CA PRO A 341 6.64 -21.68 -7.08
C PRO A 341 6.49 -20.89 -5.77
N GLN A 342 5.40 -21.11 -5.01
CA GLN A 342 5.13 -20.40 -3.76
C GLN A 342 6.34 -20.31 -2.80
N PRO A 343 7.12 -21.38 -2.56
CA PRO A 343 8.31 -21.27 -1.71
C PRO A 343 9.36 -20.27 -2.23
N MET A 344 9.50 -20.17 -3.55
CA MET A 344 10.39 -19.18 -4.17
C MET A 344 9.82 -17.76 -4.10
N ALA A 345 8.51 -17.60 -4.21
CA ALA A 345 7.86 -16.31 -4.04
C ALA A 345 8.05 -15.78 -2.61
N LYS A 346 7.95 -16.67 -1.60
CA LYS A 346 8.23 -16.32 -0.19
C LYS A 346 9.70 -15.93 0.01
N ALA A 347 10.64 -16.69 -0.55
CA ALA A 347 12.07 -16.37 -0.47
C ALA A 347 12.40 -15.07 -1.20
N PHE A 348 11.79 -14.82 -2.38
CA PHE A 348 11.94 -13.57 -3.11
C PHE A 348 11.39 -12.36 -2.34
N ALA A 349 10.22 -12.51 -1.71
CA ALA A 349 9.65 -11.48 -0.87
C ALA A 349 10.57 -11.16 0.34
N SER A 350 11.11 -12.20 0.97
CA SER A 350 12.07 -12.03 2.08
C SER A 350 13.33 -11.29 1.64
N GLU A 351 13.84 -11.58 0.45
CA GLU A 351 15.02 -10.91 -0.11
C GLU A 351 14.71 -9.45 -0.51
N MET A 352 13.50 -9.19 -1.07
CA MET A 352 13.10 -7.84 -1.45
C MET A 352 12.94 -6.91 -0.25
N PHE A 353 12.59 -7.46 0.92
CA PHE A 353 12.50 -6.73 2.19
C PHE A 353 13.70 -6.94 3.10
N ALA A 354 14.75 -7.64 2.62
CA ALA A 354 15.99 -7.80 3.38
C ALA A 354 16.72 -6.45 3.53
N TYR A 355 17.41 -6.31 4.64
CA TYR A 355 18.21 -5.14 4.95
C TYR A 355 19.61 -5.57 5.46
N ASP A 356 20.60 -4.77 5.12
CA ASP A 356 22.00 -5.14 5.39
C ASP A 356 22.42 -4.95 6.85
N ASP A 357 21.86 -3.96 7.56
CA ASP A 357 22.41 -3.53 8.86
C ASP A 357 21.30 -3.25 9.89
N ALA A 358 20.21 -2.54 9.48
CA ALA A 358 19.08 -2.25 10.34
C ALA A 358 17.77 -2.23 9.54
N PRO A 359 16.63 -2.64 10.15
CA PRO A 359 15.35 -2.58 9.47
C PRO A 359 15.03 -1.16 9.03
N PRO A 360 14.72 -0.93 7.75
CA PRO A 360 14.34 0.39 7.28
C PRO A 360 12.99 0.81 7.86
N VAL A 361 12.75 2.12 7.91
CA VAL A 361 11.46 2.70 8.28
C VAL A 361 10.80 3.30 7.05
N SER A 362 9.56 2.93 6.79
CA SER A 362 8.79 3.54 5.71
C SER A 362 8.24 4.90 6.14
N CYS A 363 8.42 5.90 5.28
CA CYS A 363 7.87 7.22 5.44
C CYS A 363 7.05 7.58 4.20
N SER A 364 5.75 7.74 4.38
CA SER A 364 4.83 8.17 3.34
C SER A 364 4.17 9.49 3.73
N ASN A 365 4.02 10.38 2.76
CA ASN A 365 3.29 11.63 2.94
C ASN A 365 2.23 11.71 1.83
N MET A 366 0.97 11.79 2.24
CA MET A 366 -0.18 11.87 1.33
C MET A 366 -0.42 13.30 0.81
N GLY A 367 0.33 14.29 1.32
CA GLY A 367 0.16 15.69 0.97
C GLY A 367 -1.14 16.29 1.50
N ASP A 368 -1.55 17.38 0.88
CA ASP A 368 -2.81 18.06 1.20
C ASP A 368 -3.96 17.29 0.52
N LEU A 369 -4.89 16.82 1.34
CA LEU A 369 -6.08 16.12 0.85
C LEU A 369 -7.18 17.15 0.53
N PRO A 370 -8.06 16.87 -0.45
CA PRO A 370 -9.25 17.70 -0.68
C PRO A 370 -10.12 17.77 0.58
N ASP A 371 -10.64 18.96 0.91
CA ASP A 371 -11.49 19.17 2.10
C ASP A 371 -12.73 18.24 2.10
N ASP A 372 -13.26 17.94 0.92
CA ASP A 372 -14.40 17.04 0.78
C ASP A 372 -14.14 15.63 1.32
N ILE A 373 -12.89 15.19 1.39
CA ILE A 373 -12.56 13.85 1.91
C ILE A 373 -12.99 13.64 3.36
N ALA A 374 -13.18 14.73 4.12
CA ALA A 374 -13.71 14.67 5.47
C ALA A 374 -15.21 14.33 5.54
N ARG A 375 -15.93 14.30 4.41
CA ARG A 375 -17.40 14.26 4.34
C ARG A 375 -17.94 12.93 3.81
N VAL A 376 -17.46 11.81 4.32
CA VAL A 376 -17.94 10.50 3.88
C VAL A 376 -19.39 10.22 4.27
N ASP A 377 -19.94 10.96 5.23
CA ASP A 377 -21.35 10.90 5.61
C ASP A 377 -22.25 11.86 4.79
N GLY A 378 -21.70 12.61 3.84
CA GLY A 378 -22.44 13.54 2.99
C GLY A 378 -22.83 14.85 3.63
N THR A 379 -22.41 15.14 4.88
CA THR A 379 -22.64 16.44 5.52
C THR A 379 -21.81 17.54 4.87
N THR A 380 -22.34 18.76 4.81
CA THR A 380 -21.71 19.93 4.18
C THR A 380 -20.92 20.77 5.21
#